data_f12efbb9b1d088bbf51035ab6aed021a
#
_entry.id   f12efbb9b1d088bbf51035ab6aed021a
#
_cell.length_a   1.000
_cell.length_b   1.000
_cell.length_c   1.000
_cell.angle_alpha   90.00
_cell.angle_beta   90.00
_cell.angle_gamma   90.00
#
_symmetry.space_group_name_H-M   'P 1'
#
loop_
_entity.id
_entity.type
_entity.pdbx_description
1 polymer ?
#
loop_
_entity_poly.entity_id
_entity_poly.type
_entity_poly.pdbx_seq_one_letter_code
_entity_poly.pdbx_strand_id
1 'polypeptide(L)'
;HNAVTVITAEVNDPGSLGRIVRNGDRVKGIVEARDCTPEQLKIREINSGAYWFDTKKLLEVLGRIGHDNAQQEYYLTDSLRLLSEAGEAVGGFVAADADITLGANDRKDLCRLNEIARRKIIEKHMANGVEFVNTDGILIGADVEIGRDTAILPGTILRGKVVIGEDCVIGPDTLIENSTVGDGCRIDACRIYQSTLHNGVTMGPFCHIRPNTEICNGVHIGDFVEVKNSVIGDETHIAHLTYVGDSDVGKKVNFGGGVITVNYDGKYKHRTTVGDRAFIGSNSNLVAPVSIAEDAYIA
;
A
#
# COMPACT_ATOMS: atom_id res chain seq x y z
N HIS A 1 -7.76 25.07 30.01
CA HIS A 1 -6.84 24.06 29.44
C HIS A 1 -6.70 22.92 30.45
N ASN A 2 -6.71 21.66 29.98
CA ASN A 2 -6.42 20.49 30.80
C ASN A 2 -4.92 20.38 31.05
N ALA A 3 -4.53 19.93 32.26
CA ALA A 3 -3.14 19.56 32.53
C ALA A 3 -2.72 18.29 31.75
N VAL A 4 -3.71 17.41 31.50
CA VAL A 4 -3.57 16.27 30.60
C VAL A 4 -4.91 15.96 29.94
N THR A 5 -4.86 15.56 28.68
CA THR A 5 -5.98 14.94 27.97
C THR A 5 -5.53 13.57 27.48
N VAL A 6 -6.21 12.52 27.91
CA VAL A 6 -5.99 11.15 27.41
C VAL A 6 -6.94 10.87 26.24
N ILE A 7 -6.43 10.25 25.19
CA ILE A 7 -7.28 9.69 24.16
C ILE A 7 -7.81 8.35 24.66
N THR A 8 -9.11 8.18 24.61
CA THR A 8 -9.80 6.99 25.08
C THR A 8 -10.65 6.38 23.97
N ALA A 9 -11.12 5.17 24.14
CA ALA A 9 -12.13 4.57 23.28
C ALA A 9 -13.04 3.63 24.07
N GLU A 10 -14.26 3.46 23.59
CA GLU A 10 -15.16 2.44 24.11
C GLU A 10 -15.03 1.16 23.29
N VAL A 11 -14.80 0.04 23.95
CA VAL A 11 -14.65 -1.28 23.31
C VAL A 11 -15.57 -2.32 23.94
N ASN A 12 -15.95 -3.32 23.17
CA ASN A 12 -16.80 -4.41 23.69
C ASN A 12 -16.03 -5.34 24.63
N ASP A 13 -14.78 -5.62 24.31
CA ASP A 13 -13.88 -6.44 25.12
C ASP A 13 -12.59 -5.66 25.42
N PRO A 14 -12.50 -5.06 26.61
CA PRO A 14 -11.32 -4.30 27.02
C PRO A 14 -10.05 -5.13 27.26
N GLY A 15 -10.16 -6.45 27.42
CA GLY A 15 -9.03 -7.35 27.64
C GLY A 15 -8.05 -6.86 28.70
N SER A 16 -6.77 -6.79 28.35
CA SER A 16 -5.66 -6.35 29.20
C SER A 16 -5.40 -4.84 29.21
N LEU A 17 -6.22 -4.03 28.52
CA LEU A 17 -6.02 -2.59 28.44
C LEU A 17 -6.39 -1.87 29.75
N GLY A 18 -5.77 -0.74 30.05
CA GLY A 18 -6.08 0.11 31.21
C GLY A 18 -7.50 0.70 31.12
N ARG A 19 -8.19 0.76 32.23
CA ARG A 19 -9.57 1.28 32.36
C ARG A 19 -9.58 2.73 32.74
N ILE A 20 -10.42 3.52 32.08
CA ILE A 20 -10.61 4.94 32.40
C ILE A 20 -11.61 5.05 33.56
N VAL A 21 -11.15 5.55 34.68
CA VAL A 21 -12.02 5.82 35.85
C VAL A 21 -12.47 7.27 35.80
N ARG A 22 -13.80 7.48 35.79
CA ARG A 22 -14.40 8.82 35.72
C ARG A 22 -15.15 9.19 37.01
N ASN A 23 -15.27 10.49 37.21
CA ASN A 23 -16.21 11.11 38.13
C ASN A 23 -17.02 12.14 37.33
N GLY A 24 -18.24 11.77 36.91
CA GLY A 24 -18.98 12.50 35.88
C GLY A 24 -18.19 12.57 34.59
N ASP A 25 -18.07 13.76 33.98
CA ASP A 25 -17.35 13.99 32.74
C ASP A 25 -15.80 14.03 32.88
N ARG A 26 -15.32 14.10 34.12
CA ARG A 26 -13.88 14.23 34.40
C ARG A 26 -13.21 12.86 34.51
N VAL A 27 -12.06 12.72 33.94
CA VAL A 27 -11.19 11.55 34.14
C VAL A 27 -10.54 11.69 35.52
N LYS A 28 -10.72 10.70 36.40
CA LYS A 28 -10.07 10.61 37.69
C LYS A 28 -8.70 9.96 37.63
N GLY A 29 -8.54 9.00 36.73
CA GLY A 29 -7.31 8.25 36.53
C GLY A 29 -7.50 7.07 35.60
N ILE A 30 -6.42 6.35 35.43
CA ILE A 30 -6.38 5.09 34.67
C ILE A 30 -5.95 4.00 35.64
N VAL A 31 -6.59 2.86 35.59
CA VAL A 31 -6.21 1.67 36.34
C VAL A 31 -5.89 0.54 35.38
N GLU A 32 -4.68 0.03 35.49
CA GLU A 32 -4.23 -1.08 34.64
C GLU A 32 -5.06 -2.34 34.94
N ALA A 33 -5.31 -3.17 33.90
CA ALA A 33 -6.24 -4.29 34.03
C ALA A 33 -5.91 -5.25 35.20
N ARG A 34 -4.62 -5.42 35.50
CA ARG A 34 -4.15 -6.31 36.61
C ARG A 34 -4.39 -5.73 37.98
N ASP A 35 -4.56 -4.42 38.10
CA ASP A 35 -4.80 -3.69 39.33
C ASP A 35 -6.28 -3.31 39.52
N CYS A 36 -7.14 -3.68 38.54
CA CYS A 36 -8.57 -3.38 38.58
C CYS A 36 -9.33 -4.21 39.62
N THR A 37 -10.25 -3.54 40.35
CA THR A 37 -11.30 -4.24 41.08
C THR A 37 -12.28 -4.94 40.11
N PRO A 38 -13.11 -5.91 40.61
CA PRO A 38 -14.15 -6.55 39.76
C PRO A 38 -15.12 -5.56 39.12
N GLU A 39 -15.41 -4.44 39.77
CA GLU A 39 -16.28 -3.37 39.26
C GLU A 39 -15.55 -2.59 38.15
N GLN A 40 -14.26 -2.29 38.33
CA GLN A 40 -13.46 -1.57 37.36
C GLN A 40 -13.24 -2.39 36.09
N LEU A 41 -13.13 -3.71 36.18
CA LEU A 41 -13.02 -4.59 35.01
C LEU A 41 -14.22 -4.51 34.06
N LYS A 42 -15.41 -4.08 34.58
CA LYS A 42 -16.63 -3.89 33.76
C LYS A 42 -16.61 -2.59 32.93
N ILE A 43 -15.69 -1.66 33.24
CA ILE A 43 -15.55 -0.41 32.49
C ILE A 43 -15.09 -0.75 31.06
N ARG A 44 -15.83 -0.21 30.08
CA ARG A 44 -15.57 -0.43 28.66
C ARG A 44 -14.72 0.66 28.02
N GLU A 45 -14.62 1.82 28.69
CA GLU A 45 -13.74 2.90 28.25
C GLU A 45 -12.29 2.58 28.64
N ILE A 46 -11.43 2.55 27.62
CA ILE A 46 -10.06 2.13 27.76
C ILE A 46 -9.08 3.24 27.42
N ASN A 47 -7.86 3.10 27.94
CA ASN A 47 -6.72 3.92 27.64
C ASN A 47 -6.11 3.53 26.29
N SER A 48 -5.92 4.51 25.38
CA SER A 48 -5.24 4.28 24.11
C SER A 48 -3.72 4.28 24.21
N GLY A 49 -3.16 4.74 25.32
CA GLY A 49 -1.72 4.98 25.45
C GLY A 49 -1.25 6.30 24.85
N ALA A 50 -2.15 7.13 24.32
CA ALA A 50 -1.83 8.43 23.76
C ALA A 50 -2.34 9.58 24.65
N TYR A 51 -1.47 10.54 24.91
CA TYR A 51 -1.73 11.63 25.86
C TYR A 51 -1.26 12.97 25.32
N TRP A 52 -1.98 14.02 25.73
CA TRP A 52 -1.57 15.39 25.53
C TRP A 52 -1.37 16.05 26.89
N PHE A 53 -0.10 16.31 27.27
CA PHE A 53 0.24 16.90 28.55
C PHE A 53 0.63 18.39 28.44
N ASP A 54 0.25 19.18 29.45
CA ASP A 54 1.03 20.35 29.80
C ASP A 54 2.36 19.89 30.38
N THR A 55 3.45 20.20 29.69
CA THR A 55 4.79 19.71 30.04
C THR A 55 5.22 20.16 31.46
N LYS A 56 4.88 21.37 31.89
CA LYS A 56 5.23 21.85 33.24
C LYS A 56 4.51 21.01 34.29
N LYS A 57 3.22 20.79 34.12
CA LYS A 57 2.41 20.01 35.03
C LYS A 57 2.84 18.53 35.08
N LEU A 58 3.22 17.96 33.95
CA LEU A 58 3.78 16.61 33.93
C LEU A 58 5.08 16.52 34.75
N LEU A 59 6.02 17.47 34.56
CA LEU A 59 7.29 17.49 35.27
C LEU A 59 7.12 17.64 36.81
N GLU A 60 6.08 18.34 37.27
CA GLU A 60 5.74 18.48 38.70
C GLU A 60 5.36 17.15 39.37
N VAL A 61 4.80 16.19 38.62
CA VAL A 61 4.31 14.93 39.16
C VAL A 61 5.15 13.72 38.81
N LEU A 62 6.02 13.78 37.80
CA LEU A 62 6.83 12.66 37.34
C LEU A 62 7.66 12.03 38.47
N GLY A 63 8.29 12.83 39.31
CA GLY A 63 9.11 12.35 40.43
C GLY A 63 8.29 11.71 41.57
N ARG A 64 6.95 11.76 41.49
CA ARG A 64 6.02 11.18 42.49
C ARG A 64 5.39 9.87 42.04
N ILE A 65 5.65 9.47 40.78
CA ILE A 65 5.18 8.17 40.27
C ILE A 65 5.93 7.08 41.01
N GLY A 66 5.19 6.18 41.62
CA GLY A 66 5.71 5.01 42.34
C GLY A 66 5.69 3.76 41.47
N HIS A 67 6.12 2.66 42.04
CA HIS A 67 6.10 1.32 41.44
C HIS A 67 5.35 0.29 42.33
N ASP A 68 4.52 0.78 43.27
CA ASP A 68 3.70 -0.06 44.13
C ASP A 68 2.44 -0.48 43.38
N ASN A 69 2.60 -1.42 42.46
CA ASN A 69 1.56 -2.00 41.62
C ASN A 69 1.86 -3.47 41.32
N ALA A 70 0.92 -4.20 40.70
CA ALA A 70 1.02 -5.63 40.45
C ALA A 70 2.25 -6.04 39.60
N GLN A 71 2.80 -5.11 38.79
CA GLN A 71 3.95 -5.35 37.91
C GLN A 71 5.27 -4.80 38.46
N GLN A 72 5.21 -4.03 39.58
CA GLN A 72 6.37 -3.30 40.13
C GLN A 72 7.05 -2.36 39.13
N GLU A 73 6.27 -1.73 38.27
CA GLU A 73 6.73 -0.83 37.20
C GLU A 73 6.26 0.61 37.44
N TYR A 74 6.96 1.58 36.87
CA TYR A 74 6.53 2.97 36.87
C TYR A 74 5.53 3.19 35.74
N TYR A 75 4.25 3.43 36.13
CA TYR A 75 3.21 3.70 35.13
C TYR A 75 3.05 5.19 34.88
N LEU A 76 3.26 5.61 33.63
CA LEU A 76 2.97 7.01 33.23
C LEU A 76 1.49 7.35 33.50
N THR A 77 0.60 6.36 33.43
CA THR A 77 -0.84 6.50 33.71
C THR A 77 -1.13 7.00 35.13
N ASP A 78 -0.25 6.76 36.11
CA ASP A 78 -0.38 7.30 37.47
C ASP A 78 -0.28 8.84 37.52
N SER A 79 0.36 9.46 36.53
CA SER A 79 0.42 10.93 36.43
C SER A 79 -0.97 11.57 36.33
N LEU A 80 -1.94 10.91 35.70
CA LEU A 80 -3.31 11.41 35.58
C LEU A 80 -3.99 11.48 36.96
N ARG A 81 -3.81 10.43 37.77
CA ARG A 81 -4.31 10.37 39.13
C ARG A 81 -3.64 11.47 39.99
N LEU A 82 -2.33 11.57 39.95
CA LEU A 82 -1.58 12.57 40.71
C LEU A 82 -1.96 14.01 40.35
N LEU A 83 -2.18 14.29 39.08
CA LEU A 83 -2.68 15.59 38.61
C LEU A 83 -4.11 15.86 39.09
N SER A 84 -4.98 14.85 38.99
CA SER A 84 -6.38 14.95 39.48
C SER A 84 -6.42 15.21 41.01
N GLU A 85 -5.59 14.53 41.79
CA GLU A 85 -5.46 14.71 43.24
C GLU A 85 -4.90 16.10 43.60
N ALA A 86 -4.05 16.65 42.77
CA ALA A 86 -3.54 18.02 42.89
C ALA A 86 -4.58 19.11 42.50
N GLY A 87 -5.78 18.71 42.09
CA GLY A 87 -6.88 19.60 41.69
C GLY A 87 -6.77 20.11 40.27
N GLU A 88 -5.83 19.57 39.47
CA GLU A 88 -5.66 19.93 38.07
C GLU A 88 -6.76 19.31 37.19
N ALA A 89 -7.06 19.96 36.07
CA ALA A 89 -8.05 19.44 35.11
C ALA A 89 -7.47 18.28 34.29
N VAL A 90 -8.09 17.10 34.42
CA VAL A 90 -7.76 15.90 33.65
C VAL A 90 -8.92 15.60 32.72
N GLY A 91 -8.69 15.67 31.41
CA GLY A 91 -9.69 15.44 30.37
C GLY A 91 -9.52 14.08 29.68
N GLY A 92 -10.59 13.60 29.08
CA GLY A 92 -10.58 12.46 28.19
C GLY A 92 -11.26 12.80 26.87
N PHE A 93 -10.63 12.41 25.77
CA PHE A 93 -11.20 12.52 24.43
C PHE A 93 -11.55 11.12 23.95
N VAL A 94 -12.86 10.83 23.87
CA VAL A 94 -13.34 9.53 23.37
C VAL A 94 -13.24 9.54 21.85
N ALA A 95 -12.41 8.68 21.32
CA ALA A 95 -12.26 8.54 19.87
C ALA A 95 -13.49 7.85 19.25
N ALA A 96 -13.92 8.35 18.10
CA ALA A 96 -15.03 7.77 17.36
C ALA A 96 -14.69 6.37 16.80
N ASP A 97 -13.41 6.11 16.51
CA ASP A 97 -12.90 4.84 16.02
C ASP A 97 -12.03 4.17 17.11
N ALA A 98 -12.52 3.06 17.64
CA ALA A 98 -11.82 2.31 18.68
C ALA A 98 -10.52 1.64 18.19
N ASP A 99 -10.38 1.44 16.89
CA ASP A 99 -9.18 0.80 16.30
C ASP A 99 -7.89 1.61 16.52
N ILE A 100 -8.01 2.93 16.81
CA ILE A 100 -6.84 3.77 17.14
C ILE A 100 -6.14 3.34 18.44
N THR A 101 -6.80 2.55 19.28
CA THR A 101 -6.26 2.05 20.56
C THR A 101 -5.50 0.74 20.39
N LEU A 102 -5.55 0.14 19.20
CA LEU A 102 -4.95 -1.16 18.98
C LEU A 102 -3.42 -1.03 18.81
N GLY A 103 -2.70 -1.77 19.62
CA GLY A 103 -1.25 -1.93 19.55
C GLY A 103 -0.86 -3.37 19.24
N ALA A 104 0.29 -3.58 18.63
CA ALA A 104 0.85 -4.90 18.40
C ALA A 104 1.90 -5.22 19.46
N ASN A 105 1.64 -6.18 20.32
CA ASN A 105 2.61 -6.70 21.28
C ASN A 105 3.33 -7.94 20.76
N ASP A 106 2.74 -8.62 19.80
CA ASP A 106 3.28 -9.79 19.16
C ASP A 106 2.94 -9.85 17.65
N ARG A 107 3.41 -10.90 16.97
CA ARG A 107 3.17 -11.08 15.53
C ARG A 107 1.71 -11.38 15.19
N LYS A 108 0.95 -11.95 16.11
CA LYS A 108 -0.47 -12.23 15.95
C LYS A 108 -1.26 -10.93 15.97
N ASP A 109 -0.96 -10.04 16.91
CA ASP A 109 -1.55 -8.70 16.97
C ASP A 109 -1.21 -7.91 15.70
N LEU A 110 0.05 -7.95 15.25
CA LEU A 110 0.47 -7.29 14.01
C LEU A 110 -0.31 -7.81 12.79
N CYS A 111 -0.51 -9.12 12.68
CA CYS A 111 -1.30 -9.71 11.61
C CYS A 111 -2.76 -9.21 11.65
N ARG A 112 -3.36 -9.13 12.84
CA ARG A 112 -4.72 -8.59 13.04
C ARG A 112 -4.80 -7.11 12.63
N LEU A 113 -3.81 -6.29 13.01
CA LEU A 113 -3.77 -4.88 12.62
C LEU A 113 -3.63 -4.70 11.11
N ASN A 114 -2.79 -5.50 10.46
CA ASN A 114 -2.65 -5.49 9.00
C ASN A 114 -3.98 -5.80 8.32
N GLU A 115 -4.75 -6.77 8.83
CA GLU A 115 -6.06 -7.11 8.26
C GLU A 115 -7.09 -5.99 8.45
N ILE A 116 -7.08 -5.31 9.60
CA ILE A 116 -7.93 -4.14 9.84
C ILE A 116 -7.57 -3.00 8.87
N ALA A 117 -6.27 -2.70 8.71
CA ALA A 117 -5.79 -1.67 7.81
C ALA A 117 -6.14 -2.01 6.34
N ARG A 118 -5.91 -3.25 5.92
CA ARG A 118 -6.28 -3.76 4.59
C ARG A 118 -7.75 -3.52 4.28
N ARG A 119 -8.63 -3.92 5.19
CA ARG A 119 -10.07 -3.74 5.03
C ARG A 119 -10.46 -2.27 4.91
N LYS A 120 -9.94 -1.40 5.77
CA LYS A 120 -10.23 0.05 5.72
C LYS A 120 -9.78 0.69 4.42
N ILE A 121 -8.62 0.30 3.89
CA ILE A 121 -8.12 0.80 2.60
C ILE A 121 -9.05 0.36 1.47
N ILE A 122 -9.45 -0.91 1.44
CA ILE A 122 -10.37 -1.44 0.42
C ILE A 122 -11.73 -0.74 0.50
N GLU A 123 -12.31 -0.60 1.69
CA GLU A 123 -13.58 0.11 1.91
C GLU A 123 -13.51 1.58 1.45
N LYS A 124 -12.38 2.26 1.68
CA LYS A 124 -12.14 3.62 1.16
C LYS A 124 -12.19 3.66 -0.37
N HIS A 125 -11.56 2.71 -1.04
CA HIS A 125 -11.59 2.64 -2.50
C HIS A 125 -12.98 2.28 -3.03
N MET A 126 -13.71 1.37 -2.39
CA MET A 126 -15.11 1.07 -2.74
C MET A 126 -15.99 2.33 -2.63
N ALA A 127 -15.83 3.11 -1.56
CA ALA A 127 -16.56 4.37 -1.38
C ALA A 127 -16.23 5.41 -2.47
N ASN A 128 -15.06 5.31 -3.08
CA ASN A 128 -14.62 6.17 -4.19
C ASN A 128 -15.00 5.63 -5.59
N GLY A 129 -15.75 4.52 -5.67
CA GLY A 129 -16.27 3.97 -6.92
C GLY A 129 -15.37 2.91 -7.57
N VAL A 130 -14.45 2.30 -6.80
CA VAL A 130 -13.65 1.16 -7.29
C VAL A 130 -14.40 -0.15 -7.06
N GLU A 131 -14.43 -1.02 -8.07
CA GLU A 131 -15.08 -2.32 -8.02
C GLU A 131 -14.15 -3.41 -7.46
N PHE A 132 -14.68 -4.26 -6.58
CA PHE A 132 -14.02 -5.46 -6.08
C PHE A 132 -14.98 -6.64 -6.21
N VAL A 133 -14.68 -7.59 -7.08
CA VAL A 133 -15.49 -8.83 -7.22
C VAL A 133 -15.48 -9.64 -5.92
N ASN A 134 -14.33 -9.76 -5.32
CA ASN A 134 -14.11 -10.17 -3.94
C ASN A 134 -12.77 -9.60 -3.46
N THR A 135 -12.43 -9.76 -2.20
CA THR A 135 -11.22 -9.16 -1.61
C THR A 135 -10.12 -10.15 -1.27
N ASP A 136 -10.24 -11.41 -1.74
CA ASP A 136 -9.30 -12.47 -1.41
C ASP A 136 -7.91 -12.19 -1.99
N GLY A 137 -6.90 -12.21 -1.13
CA GLY A 137 -5.51 -11.96 -1.50
C GLY A 137 -5.18 -10.54 -1.99
N ILE A 138 -6.15 -9.62 -1.97
CA ILE A 138 -5.90 -8.23 -2.37
C ILE A 138 -5.15 -7.48 -1.27
N LEU A 139 -4.02 -6.86 -1.65
CA LEU A 139 -3.25 -5.96 -0.79
C LEU A 139 -3.06 -4.62 -1.49
N ILE A 140 -3.55 -3.55 -0.89
CA ILE A 140 -3.43 -2.18 -1.41
C ILE A 140 -2.70 -1.32 -0.37
N GLY A 141 -1.61 -0.69 -0.77
CA GLY A 141 -0.84 0.23 0.06
C GLY A 141 -1.60 1.53 0.35
N ALA A 142 -1.22 2.20 1.43
CA ALA A 142 -1.90 3.43 1.87
C ALA A 142 -1.77 4.60 0.87
N ASP A 143 -0.68 4.62 0.09
CA ASP A 143 -0.37 5.67 -0.89
C ASP A 143 -0.82 5.33 -2.31
N VAL A 144 -1.67 4.31 -2.47
CA VAL A 144 -2.22 3.90 -3.76
C VAL A 144 -3.45 4.73 -4.08
N GLU A 145 -3.52 5.21 -5.31
CA GLU A 145 -4.65 5.92 -5.88
C GLU A 145 -5.27 5.08 -7.01
N ILE A 146 -6.60 4.97 -7.05
CA ILE A 146 -7.32 4.19 -8.06
C ILE A 146 -8.50 5.02 -8.55
N GLY A 147 -8.61 5.17 -9.86
CA GLY A 147 -9.70 5.86 -10.53
C GLY A 147 -11.04 5.10 -10.45
N ARG A 148 -12.12 5.83 -10.72
CA ARG A 148 -13.50 5.30 -10.66
C ARG A 148 -13.73 4.24 -11.73
N ASP A 149 -14.69 3.36 -11.46
CA ASP A 149 -15.11 2.30 -12.38
C ASP A 149 -13.99 1.32 -12.77
N THR A 150 -12.85 1.39 -12.04
CA THR A 150 -11.77 0.41 -12.14
C THR A 150 -12.09 -0.81 -11.28
N ALA A 151 -11.96 -2.01 -11.87
CA ALA A 151 -12.16 -3.29 -11.21
C ALA A 151 -10.83 -3.89 -10.76
N ILE A 152 -10.73 -4.23 -9.47
CA ILE A 152 -9.57 -4.93 -8.88
C ILE A 152 -9.97 -6.38 -8.59
N LEU A 153 -9.26 -7.31 -9.22
CA LEU A 153 -9.54 -8.75 -9.13
C LEU A 153 -8.69 -9.44 -8.04
N PRO A 154 -9.10 -10.63 -7.57
CA PRO A 154 -8.43 -11.36 -6.51
C PRO A 154 -6.92 -11.56 -6.70
N GLY A 155 -6.17 -11.60 -5.61
CA GLY A 155 -4.72 -11.79 -5.64
C GLY A 155 -3.90 -10.58 -6.09
N THR A 156 -4.56 -9.45 -6.40
CA THR A 156 -3.87 -8.22 -6.82
C THR A 156 -3.14 -7.56 -5.66
N ILE A 157 -1.87 -7.19 -5.88
CA ILE A 157 -1.02 -6.51 -4.91
C ILE A 157 -0.56 -5.17 -5.50
N LEU A 158 -0.96 -4.07 -4.86
CA LEU A 158 -0.56 -2.71 -5.23
C LEU A 158 0.24 -2.11 -4.07
N ARG A 159 1.52 -1.79 -4.27
CA ARG A 159 2.36 -1.31 -3.18
C ARG A 159 3.31 -0.19 -3.59
N GLY A 160 3.69 0.62 -2.60
CA GLY A 160 4.44 1.85 -2.85
C GLY A 160 3.56 2.91 -3.49
N LYS A 161 4.16 3.83 -4.24
CA LYS A 161 3.41 4.88 -4.93
C LYS A 161 2.86 4.34 -6.25
N VAL A 162 1.60 3.96 -6.25
CA VAL A 162 0.88 3.46 -7.44
C VAL A 162 -0.30 4.37 -7.73
N VAL A 163 -0.45 4.73 -9.00
CA VAL A 163 -1.62 5.46 -9.52
C VAL A 163 -2.22 4.64 -10.65
N ILE A 164 -3.51 4.34 -10.56
CA ILE A 164 -4.28 3.64 -11.60
C ILE A 164 -5.41 4.55 -12.04
N GLY A 165 -5.60 4.71 -13.33
CA GLY A 165 -6.66 5.51 -13.94
C GLY A 165 -8.06 4.92 -13.80
N GLU A 166 -9.00 5.45 -14.56
CA GLU A 166 -10.40 5.04 -14.59
C GLU A 166 -10.64 3.89 -15.59
N ASP A 167 -11.76 3.18 -15.44
CA ASP A 167 -12.23 2.13 -16.37
C ASP A 167 -11.22 0.98 -16.60
N CYS A 168 -10.32 0.73 -15.66
CA CYS A 168 -9.33 -0.35 -15.77
C CYS A 168 -9.85 -1.69 -15.23
N VAL A 169 -9.21 -2.78 -15.68
CA VAL A 169 -9.36 -4.13 -15.07
C VAL A 169 -7.98 -4.63 -14.68
N ILE A 170 -7.72 -4.75 -13.38
CA ILE A 170 -6.42 -5.12 -12.83
C ILE A 170 -6.51 -6.44 -12.07
N GLY A 171 -5.73 -7.41 -12.49
CA GLY A 171 -5.74 -8.75 -11.94
C GLY A 171 -6.40 -9.76 -12.86
N PRO A 172 -6.56 -11.05 -12.39
CA PRO A 172 -6.12 -11.52 -11.07
C PRO A 172 -4.58 -11.61 -10.93
N ASP A 173 -4.10 -11.92 -9.71
CA ASP A 173 -2.70 -12.25 -9.41
C ASP A 173 -1.64 -11.26 -9.96
N THR A 174 -2.02 -10.00 -10.09
CA THR A 174 -1.16 -8.93 -10.62
C THR A 174 -0.45 -8.20 -9.48
N LEU A 175 0.86 -7.94 -9.65
CA LEU A 175 1.61 -7.07 -8.73
C LEU A 175 2.09 -5.83 -9.45
N ILE A 176 1.73 -4.67 -8.91
CA ILE A 176 2.19 -3.35 -9.39
C ILE A 176 2.89 -2.62 -8.24
N GLU A 177 4.11 -2.16 -8.50
CA GLU A 177 4.89 -1.44 -7.50
C GLU A 177 5.51 -0.17 -8.09
N ASN A 178 5.32 0.98 -7.37
CA ASN A 178 5.89 2.27 -7.74
C ASN A 178 5.69 2.64 -9.22
N SER A 179 4.48 2.48 -9.73
CA SER A 179 4.16 2.59 -11.16
C SER A 179 2.88 3.37 -11.39
N THR A 180 2.73 3.89 -12.61
CA THR A 180 1.52 4.58 -13.06
C THR A 180 0.87 3.80 -14.19
N VAL A 181 -0.45 3.66 -14.14
CA VAL A 181 -1.30 3.02 -15.15
C VAL A 181 -2.37 4.03 -15.56
N GLY A 182 -2.49 4.30 -16.84
CA GLY A 182 -3.50 5.18 -17.41
C GLY A 182 -4.90 4.56 -17.44
N ASP A 183 -5.82 5.23 -18.12
CA ASP A 183 -7.22 4.83 -18.18
C ASP A 183 -7.46 3.67 -19.16
N GLY A 184 -8.52 2.89 -18.90
CA GLY A 184 -8.99 1.83 -19.80
C GLY A 184 -8.03 0.65 -19.98
N CYS A 185 -7.07 0.46 -19.09
CA CYS A 185 -6.09 -0.62 -19.17
C CYS A 185 -6.65 -1.96 -18.68
N ARG A 186 -6.18 -3.05 -19.29
CA ARG A 186 -6.47 -4.42 -18.87
C ARG A 186 -5.18 -5.17 -18.60
N ILE A 187 -4.95 -5.57 -17.35
CA ILE A 187 -3.68 -6.17 -16.90
C ILE A 187 -4.00 -7.46 -16.15
N ASP A 188 -3.58 -8.59 -16.70
CA ASP A 188 -3.86 -9.92 -16.18
C ASP A 188 -2.57 -10.65 -15.78
N ALA A 189 -2.48 -11.12 -14.54
CA ALA A 189 -1.41 -11.96 -13.99
C ALA A 189 0.02 -11.47 -14.28
N CYS A 190 0.25 -10.16 -14.14
CA CYS A 190 1.53 -9.50 -14.49
C CYS A 190 2.33 -9.03 -13.28
N ARG A 191 3.61 -8.73 -13.53
CA ARG A 191 4.50 -8.05 -12.58
C ARG A 191 5.00 -6.74 -13.19
N ILE A 192 4.74 -5.59 -12.53
CA ILE A 192 5.08 -4.25 -13.04
C ILE A 192 5.83 -3.48 -11.96
N TYR A 193 7.00 -2.99 -12.29
CA TYR A 193 7.88 -2.28 -11.36
C TYR A 193 8.37 -0.95 -11.95
N GLN A 194 8.24 0.15 -11.21
CA GLN A 194 8.84 1.45 -11.49
C GLN A 194 8.71 1.86 -12.97
N SER A 195 7.48 1.79 -13.49
CA SER A 195 7.17 1.96 -14.91
C SER A 195 5.90 2.77 -15.12
N THR A 196 5.73 3.29 -16.33
CA THR A 196 4.54 4.03 -16.73
C THR A 196 3.85 3.31 -17.89
N LEU A 197 2.56 3.02 -17.71
CA LEU A 197 1.67 2.54 -18.74
C LEU A 197 0.66 3.65 -19.04
N HIS A 198 0.52 4.01 -20.31
CA HIS A 198 -0.47 4.98 -20.75
C HIS A 198 -1.85 4.34 -20.96
N ASN A 199 -2.76 5.03 -21.65
CA ASN A 199 -4.14 4.62 -21.75
C ASN A 199 -4.35 3.42 -22.68
N GLY A 200 -5.33 2.59 -22.35
CA GLY A 200 -5.80 1.51 -23.22
C GLY A 200 -4.79 0.36 -23.41
N VAL A 201 -3.78 0.26 -22.57
CA VAL A 201 -2.81 -0.85 -22.62
C VAL A 201 -3.48 -2.15 -22.22
N THR A 202 -3.25 -3.21 -23.01
CA THR A 202 -3.66 -4.57 -22.69
C THR A 202 -2.44 -5.43 -22.45
N MET A 203 -2.43 -6.16 -21.33
CA MET A 203 -1.23 -6.91 -20.90
C MET A 203 -1.59 -8.22 -20.23
N GLY A 204 -0.84 -9.26 -20.56
CA GLY A 204 -0.89 -10.53 -19.87
C GLY A 204 -1.41 -11.72 -20.70
N PRO A 205 -1.44 -12.90 -20.06
CA PRO A 205 -0.90 -13.15 -18.72
C PRO A 205 0.63 -13.31 -18.68
N PHE A 206 1.18 -13.31 -17.46
CA PHE A 206 2.59 -13.63 -17.18
C PHE A 206 3.62 -12.68 -17.81
N CYS A 207 3.28 -11.41 -17.89
CA CYS A 207 4.24 -10.38 -18.32
C CYS A 207 5.07 -9.85 -17.16
N HIS A 208 6.30 -9.42 -17.49
CA HIS A 208 7.19 -8.77 -16.55
C HIS A 208 7.68 -7.41 -17.09
N ILE A 209 7.15 -6.33 -16.57
CA ILE A 209 7.60 -4.97 -16.87
C ILE A 209 8.57 -4.54 -15.79
N ARG A 210 9.82 -4.33 -16.19
CA ARG A 210 10.92 -3.98 -15.32
C ARG A 210 11.14 -2.46 -15.29
N PRO A 211 11.90 -1.96 -14.29
CA PRO A 211 12.09 -0.53 -14.10
C PRO A 211 12.54 0.24 -15.34
N ASN A 212 12.16 1.54 -15.35
CA ASN A 212 12.47 2.50 -16.41
C ASN A 212 11.84 2.11 -17.76
N THR A 213 10.61 1.59 -17.71
CA THR A 213 9.88 1.24 -18.94
C THR A 213 8.67 2.16 -19.09
N GLU A 214 8.47 2.64 -20.31
CA GLU A 214 7.30 3.42 -20.70
C GLU A 214 6.54 2.67 -21.80
N ILE A 215 5.28 2.35 -21.54
CA ILE A 215 4.37 1.66 -22.47
C ILE A 215 3.33 2.68 -22.92
N CYS A 216 3.36 3.08 -24.18
CA CYS A 216 2.46 4.12 -24.71
C CYS A 216 1.03 3.61 -24.94
N ASN A 217 0.17 4.47 -25.51
CA ASN A 217 -1.26 4.19 -25.62
C ASN A 217 -1.58 3.00 -26.53
N GLY A 218 -2.56 2.20 -26.13
CA GLY A 218 -3.08 1.12 -26.96
C GLY A 218 -2.11 -0.01 -27.25
N VAL A 219 -0.97 -0.08 -26.56
CA VAL A 219 0.01 -1.16 -26.73
C VAL A 219 -0.58 -2.47 -26.23
N HIS A 220 -0.31 -3.53 -26.96
CA HIS A 220 -0.67 -4.89 -26.60
C HIS A 220 0.57 -5.71 -26.25
N ILE A 221 0.63 -6.25 -25.02
CA ILE A 221 1.69 -7.14 -24.54
C ILE A 221 1.07 -8.47 -24.14
N GLY A 222 1.35 -9.53 -24.87
CA GLY A 222 0.80 -10.87 -24.62
C GLY A 222 1.67 -11.70 -23.68
N ASP A 223 1.50 -13.03 -23.78
CA ASP A 223 1.99 -13.99 -22.80
C ASP A 223 3.53 -14.10 -22.76
N PHE A 224 4.08 -14.20 -21.55
CA PHE A 224 5.50 -14.46 -21.29
C PHE A 224 6.43 -13.42 -21.93
N VAL A 225 6.01 -12.16 -21.93
CA VAL A 225 6.80 -11.05 -22.44
C VAL A 225 7.51 -10.34 -21.30
N GLU A 226 8.80 -10.06 -21.48
CA GLU A 226 9.57 -9.22 -20.56
C GLU A 226 9.99 -7.93 -21.27
N VAL A 227 9.72 -6.77 -20.68
CA VAL A 227 10.18 -5.45 -21.17
C VAL A 227 10.98 -4.76 -20.07
N LYS A 228 12.13 -4.18 -20.43
CA LYS A 228 13.03 -3.52 -19.49
C LYS A 228 13.68 -2.28 -20.09
N ASN A 229 13.68 -1.17 -19.33
CA ASN A 229 14.41 0.06 -19.69
C ASN A 229 14.19 0.47 -21.15
N SER A 230 12.93 0.48 -21.57
CA SER A 230 12.52 0.66 -22.97
C SER A 230 11.30 1.58 -23.07
N VAL A 231 11.17 2.22 -24.22
CA VAL A 231 9.97 2.96 -24.61
C VAL A 231 9.30 2.17 -25.73
N ILE A 232 8.01 1.86 -25.54
CA ILE A 232 7.19 1.13 -26.53
C ILE A 232 6.12 2.08 -27.04
N GLY A 233 6.21 2.46 -28.30
CA GLY A 233 5.32 3.44 -28.94
C GLY A 233 3.90 2.93 -29.15
N ASP A 234 2.99 3.88 -29.38
CA ASP A 234 1.55 3.66 -29.45
C ASP A 234 1.15 2.50 -30.39
N GLU A 235 0.14 1.74 -30.01
CA GLU A 235 -0.47 0.67 -30.80
C GLU A 235 0.53 -0.44 -31.23
N THR A 236 1.68 -0.57 -30.57
CA THR A 236 2.65 -1.63 -30.84
C THR A 236 2.20 -2.94 -30.20
N HIS A 237 2.46 -4.05 -30.89
CA HIS A 237 2.11 -5.41 -30.49
C HIS A 237 3.35 -6.25 -30.19
N ILE A 238 3.42 -6.81 -28.98
CA ILE A 238 4.48 -7.73 -28.51
C ILE A 238 3.77 -8.93 -27.87
N ALA A 239 3.36 -9.90 -28.70
CA ALA A 239 2.34 -10.85 -28.29
C ALA A 239 2.84 -12.11 -27.58
N HIS A 240 4.06 -12.63 -27.86
CA HIS A 240 4.45 -13.96 -27.39
C HIS A 240 5.94 -14.11 -27.09
N LEU A 241 6.29 -14.68 -25.91
CA LEU A 241 7.62 -15.21 -25.58
C LEU A 241 8.79 -14.28 -25.96
N THR A 242 8.66 -13.00 -25.74
CA THR A 242 9.55 -11.96 -26.28
C THR A 242 10.28 -11.22 -25.19
N TYR A 243 11.56 -10.92 -25.41
CA TYR A 243 12.33 -10.02 -24.56
C TYR A 243 12.67 -8.71 -25.29
N VAL A 244 12.22 -7.58 -24.74
CA VAL A 244 12.55 -6.24 -25.22
C VAL A 244 13.27 -5.48 -24.11
N GLY A 245 14.59 -5.38 -24.22
CA GLY A 245 15.43 -4.68 -23.26
C GLY A 245 16.27 -3.58 -23.89
N ASP A 246 16.40 -2.46 -23.17
CA ASP A 246 17.19 -1.30 -23.57
C ASP A 246 16.86 -0.84 -25.01
N SER A 247 15.56 -0.62 -25.30
CA SER A 247 15.06 -0.38 -26.66
C SER A 247 14.18 0.87 -26.76
N ASP A 248 14.24 1.54 -27.91
CA ASP A 248 13.33 2.60 -28.31
C ASP A 248 12.51 2.08 -29.50
N VAL A 249 11.25 1.76 -29.25
CA VAL A 249 10.35 1.15 -30.24
C VAL A 249 9.30 2.17 -30.68
N GLY A 250 9.16 2.36 -31.97
CA GLY A 250 8.19 3.25 -32.57
C GLY A 250 6.74 2.77 -32.42
N LYS A 251 5.85 3.42 -33.16
CA LYS A 251 4.40 3.15 -33.13
C LYS A 251 4.04 2.04 -34.11
N LYS A 252 2.98 1.28 -33.77
CA LYS A 252 2.39 0.25 -34.65
C LYS A 252 3.42 -0.80 -35.12
N VAL A 253 4.43 -1.05 -34.30
CA VAL A 253 5.40 -2.11 -34.57
C VAL A 253 4.80 -3.45 -34.20
N ASN A 254 5.10 -4.49 -34.97
CA ASN A 254 4.70 -5.86 -34.65
C ASN A 254 5.93 -6.73 -34.35
N PHE A 255 5.99 -7.29 -33.15
CA PHE A 255 6.98 -8.29 -32.79
C PHE A 255 6.38 -9.69 -32.94
N GLY A 256 6.98 -10.52 -33.74
CA GLY A 256 6.70 -11.96 -33.81
C GLY A 256 7.15 -12.68 -32.54
N GLY A 257 6.60 -13.86 -32.32
CA GLY A 257 6.94 -14.66 -31.12
C GLY A 257 8.42 -15.03 -31.05
N GLY A 258 9.01 -15.02 -29.86
CA GLY A 258 10.39 -15.42 -29.61
C GLY A 258 11.43 -14.38 -30.02
N VAL A 259 11.05 -13.15 -30.32
CA VAL A 259 12.01 -12.07 -30.61
C VAL A 259 12.79 -11.66 -29.37
N ILE A 260 14.10 -11.47 -29.54
CA ILE A 260 15.00 -11.05 -28.47
C ILE A 260 15.81 -9.85 -28.92
N THR A 261 15.77 -8.75 -28.17
CA THR A 261 16.77 -7.70 -28.27
C THR A 261 18.02 -8.14 -27.51
N VAL A 262 19.08 -8.49 -28.24
CA VAL A 262 20.35 -8.94 -27.64
C VAL A 262 21.13 -7.71 -27.22
N ASN A 263 20.83 -7.17 -26.05
CA ASN A 263 21.29 -5.87 -25.57
C ASN A 263 22.62 -5.90 -24.78
N TYR A 264 23.23 -7.07 -24.58
CA TYR A 264 24.44 -7.22 -23.77
C TYR A 264 25.53 -7.99 -24.51
N ASP A 265 26.71 -7.39 -24.61
CA ASP A 265 27.88 -7.93 -25.33
C ASP A 265 28.87 -8.70 -24.43
N GLY A 266 28.50 -8.93 -23.17
CA GLY A 266 29.36 -9.53 -22.15
C GLY A 266 30.05 -8.50 -21.25
N LYS A 267 30.03 -7.19 -21.61
CA LYS A 267 30.65 -6.10 -20.87
C LYS A 267 29.73 -4.88 -20.74
N TYR A 268 29.11 -4.46 -21.84
CA TYR A 268 28.25 -3.28 -21.91
C TYR A 268 26.86 -3.61 -22.43
N LYS A 269 25.90 -2.73 -22.11
CA LYS A 269 24.56 -2.78 -22.71
C LYS A 269 24.45 -1.75 -23.80
N HIS A 270 23.78 -2.15 -24.86
CA HIS A 270 23.56 -1.34 -26.07
C HIS A 270 22.07 -1.23 -26.35
N ARG A 271 21.66 -0.14 -26.95
CA ARG A 271 20.25 0.08 -27.31
C ARG A 271 19.92 -0.42 -28.70
N THR A 272 18.67 -0.88 -28.83
CA THR A 272 18.03 -1.19 -30.11
C THR A 272 17.02 -0.10 -30.43
N THR A 273 16.98 0.39 -31.66
CA THR A 273 15.96 1.32 -32.14
C THR A 273 15.14 0.64 -33.23
N VAL A 274 13.80 0.71 -33.10
CA VAL A 274 12.87 0.17 -34.09
C VAL A 274 11.94 1.28 -34.55
N GLY A 275 11.95 1.59 -35.84
CA GLY A 275 11.12 2.61 -36.45
C GLY A 275 9.65 2.21 -36.51
N ASP A 276 8.79 3.21 -36.77
CA ASP A 276 7.35 3.03 -36.86
C ASP A 276 6.94 1.96 -37.86
N ARG A 277 5.87 1.21 -37.59
CA ARG A 277 5.27 0.21 -38.48
C ARG A 277 6.21 -0.91 -38.95
N ALA A 278 7.38 -1.06 -38.32
CA ALA A 278 8.26 -2.18 -38.61
C ALA A 278 7.62 -3.52 -38.21
N PHE A 279 7.88 -4.54 -38.99
CA PHE A 279 7.47 -5.93 -38.69
C PHE A 279 8.73 -6.75 -38.40
N ILE A 280 8.80 -7.30 -37.16
CA ILE A 280 9.91 -8.15 -36.75
C ILE A 280 9.40 -9.58 -36.69
N GLY A 281 9.91 -10.43 -37.57
CA GLY A 281 9.51 -11.84 -37.69
C GLY A 281 9.88 -12.67 -36.47
N SER A 282 9.20 -13.81 -36.31
CA SER A 282 9.39 -14.69 -35.16
C SER A 282 10.83 -15.21 -35.05
N ASN A 283 11.28 -15.39 -33.79
CA ASN A 283 12.66 -15.86 -33.47
C ASN A 283 13.79 -14.98 -34.00
N SER A 284 13.51 -13.72 -34.35
CA SER A 284 14.58 -12.76 -34.73
C SER A 284 15.38 -12.34 -33.51
N ASN A 285 16.71 -12.36 -33.64
CA ASN A 285 17.63 -11.84 -32.62
C ASN A 285 18.18 -10.49 -33.09
N LEU A 286 17.74 -9.41 -32.49
CA LEU A 286 18.21 -8.06 -32.77
C LEU A 286 19.46 -7.77 -31.94
N VAL A 287 20.65 -8.02 -32.55
CA VAL A 287 21.92 -7.83 -31.83
C VAL A 287 22.26 -6.34 -31.79
N ALA A 288 22.17 -5.77 -30.62
CA ALA A 288 22.41 -4.35 -30.38
C ALA A 288 23.94 -4.02 -30.37
N PRO A 289 24.35 -2.79 -30.81
CA PRO A 289 23.45 -1.73 -31.26
C PRO A 289 22.94 -1.96 -32.70
N VAL A 290 21.63 -1.85 -32.87
CA VAL A 290 20.98 -2.00 -34.18
C VAL A 290 19.83 -0.99 -34.31
N SER A 291 19.66 -0.47 -35.51
CA SER A 291 18.53 0.39 -35.87
C SER A 291 17.75 -0.23 -37.02
N ILE A 292 16.46 -0.46 -36.78
CA ILE A 292 15.50 -0.94 -37.78
C ILE A 292 14.75 0.28 -38.32
N ALA A 293 14.71 0.45 -39.63
CA ALA A 293 14.01 1.58 -40.24
C ALA A 293 12.51 1.47 -40.12
N GLU A 294 11.83 2.60 -40.28
CA GLU A 294 10.39 2.68 -40.44
C GLU A 294 9.92 1.79 -41.60
N ASP A 295 8.77 1.13 -41.47
CA ASP A 295 8.19 0.20 -42.44
C ASP A 295 9.09 -0.99 -42.83
N ALA A 296 10.17 -1.25 -42.10
CA ALA A 296 11.04 -2.39 -42.39
C ALA A 296 10.37 -3.72 -42.07
N TYR A 297 10.64 -4.73 -42.86
CA TYR A 297 10.18 -6.11 -42.66
C TYR A 297 11.38 -7.02 -42.43
N ILE A 298 11.47 -7.60 -41.22
CA ILE A 298 12.48 -8.57 -40.82
C ILE A 298 11.83 -9.95 -40.82
N ALA A 299 12.33 -10.89 -41.59
CA ALA A 299 11.81 -12.26 -41.71
C ALA A 299 12.68 -13.28 -40.95
#